data_8f7a76a70eca458163570e4b3dc08846
#
_entry.id   8f7a76a70eca458163570e4b3dc08846
#
_cell.length_a   1.000
_cell.length_b   1.000
_cell.length_c   1.000
_cell.angle_alpha   90.00
_cell.angle_beta   90.00
_cell.angle_gamma   90.00
#
_symmetry.space_group_name_H-M   'P 1'
#
loop_
_entity.id
_entity.type
_entity.pdbx_description
1 polymer ?
#
loop_
_entity_poly.entity_id
_entity_poly.type
_entity_poly.pdbx_seq_one_letter_code
_entity_poly.pdbx_strand_id
1 'polypeptide(L)'
;MKSRYFLLPGIFCCILLSQCASSINEGDNAVLAEIDGYTVSEAHFLTSFKELYYRTGQAIAPDPSTRKAVLDSEFNTYVLAVHAMDQGVDKREDVAFLKARIQARVWTEEFKRQLLMSDVQVNESDLREYFVRFNSKVRASHLYAETREESERLLARLEAGESFEELAREVFGTPYLQENGGDVGFFSTDDMDVSFEEAAFSNPPGSIVGPIQTAQGYSIIKVTDRVQNPILTEADFQRQRPELEQYARKKLEELLERNHLESFMETVSVDQDFMESLLDEIKGQQGRELGIQRVIPPSWNVDDPIIRHKYGVMTLEEWVAQWQITPVEYLEGISSEYHLTSVLSGMAYRSYMTQRANEAGIPEQPAVQASIQQTYLNALAREVESEIKKSIEFNPAELYTTFQANPDRFIQPKQVLLQRIVVSSEEKAAQVYDALEKGQDFTRMVQLYTESNADLMVDGIMNYEQWARLGHLGQELQQLEPDYITRPIAYQANEYHIYKCLDIVEARALRFDEAKEAVQDILLEQKFREARSVLIDQVKIKHNAFIDLERLEEINIEI
;
A
#
# COMPACT_ATOMS: atom_id res chain seq x y z
N MET A 1 -14.97 12.55 14.44
CA MET A 1 -14.34 11.23 14.55
C MET A 1 -13.41 11.10 13.35
N LYS A 2 -12.12 11.06 13.58
CA LYS A 2 -11.08 11.16 12.54
C LYS A 2 -10.93 9.80 11.86
N SER A 3 -11.42 9.67 10.63
CA SER A 3 -11.07 8.55 9.74
C SER A 3 -9.63 8.80 9.26
N ARG A 4 -8.70 8.03 9.79
CA ARG A 4 -7.33 7.95 9.28
C ARG A 4 -7.35 6.92 8.15
N TYR A 5 -7.31 7.38 6.92
CA TYR A 5 -6.88 6.55 5.81
C TYR A 5 -5.40 6.24 6.01
N PHE A 6 -5.12 5.02 6.46
CA PHE A 6 -3.78 4.45 6.41
C PHE A 6 -3.53 4.02 4.97
N LEU A 7 -2.87 4.88 4.21
CA LEU A 7 -2.08 4.44 3.07
C LEU A 7 -0.96 3.56 3.61
N LEU A 8 -1.09 2.26 3.45
CA LEU A 8 0.03 1.33 3.57
C LEU A 8 1.04 1.72 2.48
N PRO A 9 2.28 2.06 2.84
CA PRO A 9 3.34 2.12 1.85
C PRO A 9 3.52 0.69 1.33
N GLY A 10 3.16 0.47 0.07
CA GLY A 10 3.39 -0.78 -0.62
C GLY A 10 4.86 -1.16 -0.47
N ILE A 11 5.10 -2.28 0.21
CA ILE A 11 6.39 -2.97 0.18
C ILE A 11 6.47 -3.63 -1.22
N PHE A 12 6.78 -2.82 -2.21
CA PHE A 12 7.12 -3.25 -3.55
C PHE A 12 8.64 -3.36 -3.62
N CYS A 13 9.17 -4.44 -3.06
CA CYS A 13 10.60 -4.72 -3.21
C CYS A 13 10.87 -6.20 -3.00
N CYS A 14 10.66 -7.00 -4.04
CA CYS A 14 11.27 -8.33 -4.24
C CYS A 14 10.78 -9.06 -5.51
N ILE A 15 10.52 -8.39 -6.65
CA ILE A 15 10.09 -9.09 -7.88
C ILE A 15 11.02 -8.77 -9.08
N LEU A 16 12.32 -8.68 -8.89
CA LEU A 16 13.25 -8.56 -10.03
C LEU A 16 14.46 -9.52 -9.98
N LEU A 17 14.37 -10.61 -9.25
CA LEU A 17 15.54 -11.53 -9.12
C LEU A 17 15.51 -12.76 -10.06
N SER A 18 14.70 -12.82 -11.12
CA SER A 18 14.64 -14.06 -11.92
C SER A 18 14.93 -13.96 -13.41
N GLN A 19 15.57 -12.88 -13.90
CA GLN A 19 15.94 -12.83 -15.34
C GLN A 19 17.44 -12.83 -15.65
N CYS A 20 18.32 -13.06 -14.68
CA CYS A 20 19.75 -13.24 -14.95
C CYS A 20 20.29 -14.57 -14.39
N ALA A 21 19.77 -15.70 -14.86
CA ALA A 21 20.49 -16.97 -14.78
C ALA A 21 21.40 -17.09 -16.02
N SER A 22 22.32 -16.14 -16.20
CA SER A 22 23.43 -16.29 -17.16
C SER A 22 24.70 -16.56 -16.38
N SER A 23 25.26 -17.77 -16.56
CA SER A 23 26.62 -18.22 -16.21
C SER A 23 27.30 -17.46 -15.07
N ILE A 24 27.11 -17.95 -13.83
CA ILE A 24 27.88 -17.47 -12.68
C ILE A 24 29.33 -17.86 -12.92
N ASN A 25 30.21 -16.88 -13.15
CA ASN A 25 31.64 -17.07 -13.13
C ASN A 25 32.10 -17.39 -11.68
N GLU A 26 33.11 -18.23 -11.50
CA GLU A 26 33.67 -18.53 -10.17
C GLU A 26 34.14 -17.30 -9.39
N GLY A 27 34.36 -16.15 -10.07
CA GLY A 27 34.66 -14.85 -9.45
C GLY A 27 33.50 -14.15 -8.74
N ASP A 28 32.26 -14.41 -9.14
CA ASP A 28 31.06 -13.74 -8.61
C ASP A 28 30.64 -14.22 -7.21
N ASN A 29 31.25 -15.30 -6.71
CA ASN A 29 30.98 -15.92 -5.41
C ASN A 29 31.98 -15.52 -4.30
N ALA A 30 32.89 -14.60 -4.54
CA ALA A 30 33.83 -14.15 -3.51
C ALA A 30 33.06 -13.53 -2.32
N VAL A 31 33.45 -13.93 -1.11
CA VAL A 31 32.84 -13.43 0.13
C VAL A 31 33.49 -12.09 0.49
N LEU A 32 32.67 -11.04 0.60
CA LEU A 32 33.09 -9.70 1.00
C LEU A 32 32.95 -9.46 2.51
N ALA A 33 31.98 -10.10 3.14
CA ALA A 33 31.79 -10.02 4.58
C ALA A 33 31.14 -11.31 5.12
N GLU A 34 31.50 -11.69 6.33
CA GLU A 34 30.99 -12.92 7.00
C GLU A 34 30.85 -12.72 8.51
N ILE A 35 29.77 -13.25 9.07
CA ILE A 35 29.53 -13.38 10.49
C ILE A 35 28.73 -14.66 10.76
N ASP A 36 29.25 -15.58 11.58
CA ASP A 36 28.59 -16.83 11.96
C ASP A 36 27.99 -17.63 10.78
N GLY A 37 28.70 -17.65 9.63
CA GLY A 37 28.29 -18.36 8.44
C GLY A 37 27.29 -17.58 7.55
N TYR A 38 26.86 -16.38 7.96
CA TYR A 38 26.10 -15.48 7.10
C TYR A 38 27.06 -14.63 6.28
N THR A 39 26.95 -14.71 4.96
CA THR A 39 27.90 -14.09 4.04
C THR A 39 27.24 -13.08 3.11
N VAL A 40 27.94 -11.97 2.84
CA VAL A 40 27.65 -11.07 1.72
C VAL A 40 28.66 -11.38 0.62
N SER A 41 28.18 -11.94 -0.49
CA SER A 41 29.01 -12.20 -1.67
C SER A 41 29.14 -10.97 -2.58
N GLU A 42 30.12 -11.01 -3.49
CA GLU A 42 30.28 -9.98 -4.52
C GLU A 42 29.02 -9.83 -5.39
N ALA A 43 28.39 -10.95 -5.78
CA ALA A 43 27.15 -10.93 -6.55
C ALA A 43 26.00 -10.27 -5.77
N HIS A 44 25.86 -10.56 -4.47
CA HIS A 44 24.86 -9.93 -3.61
C HIS A 44 25.10 -8.41 -3.52
N PHE A 45 26.34 -8.00 -3.24
CA PHE A 45 26.74 -6.60 -3.18
C PHE A 45 26.43 -5.85 -4.49
N LEU A 46 26.77 -6.42 -5.66
CA LEU A 46 26.50 -5.82 -6.96
C LEU A 46 24.99 -5.65 -7.20
N THR A 47 24.18 -6.61 -6.78
CA THR A 47 22.72 -6.51 -6.87
C THR A 47 22.20 -5.36 -6.02
N SER A 48 22.59 -5.28 -4.75
CA SER A 48 22.17 -4.21 -3.82
C SER A 48 22.64 -2.84 -4.30
N PHE A 49 23.83 -2.74 -4.90
CA PHE A 49 24.34 -1.50 -5.47
C PHE A 49 23.50 -1.03 -6.68
N LYS A 50 23.14 -1.95 -7.58
CA LYS A 50 22.27 -1.66 -8.73
C LYS A 50 20.87 -1.24 -8.29
N GLU A 51 20.29 -1.92 -7.32
CA GLU A 51 18.97 -1.56 -6.76
C GLU A 51 18.98 -0.15 -6.17
N LEU A 52 20.04 0.22 -5.44
CA LEU A 52 20.20 1.57 -4.91
C LEU A 52 20.23 2.61 -6.04
N TYR A 53 20.96 2.33 -7.11
CA TYR A 53 21.04 3.20 -8.30
C TYR A 53 19.66 3.40 -8.94
N TYR A 54 18.93 2.32 -9.23
CA TYR A 54 17.62 2.42 -9.86
C TYR A 54 16.58 3.11 -8.97
N ARG A 55 16.60 2.86 -7.66
CA ARG A 55 15.68 3.47 -6.70
C ARG A 55 15.85 4.97 -6.56
N THR A 56 17.08 5.46 -6.62
CA THR A 56 17.36 6.89 -6.43
C THR A 56 17.21 7.71 -7.72
N GLY A 57 17.21 7.05 -8.89
CA GLY A 57 17.17 7.72 -10.19
C GLY A 57 18.34 8.67 -10.46
N GLN A 58 19.38 8.61 -9.62
CA GLN A 58 20.58 9.46 -9.71
C GLN A 58 21.80 8.60 -9.98
N ALA A 59 22.73 9.13 -10.78
CA ALA A 59 24.02 8.48 -10.97
C ALA A 59 24.80 8.50 -9.64
N ILE A 60 24.84 7.36 -8.97
CA ILE A 60 25.61 7.18 -7.73
C ILE A 60 27.02 6.81 -8.11
N ALA A 61 27.99 7.64 -7.73
CA ALA A 61 29.39 7.34 -7.97
C ALA A 61 29.82 6.13 -7.13
N PRO A 62 30.44 5.10 -7.72
CA PRO A 62 30.90 3.92 -6.99
C PRO A 62 32.24 4.19 -6.29
N ASP A 63 32.34 5.31 -5.56
CA ASP A 63 33.52 5.63 -4.76
C ASP A 63 33.64 4.70 -3.52
N PRO A 64 34.82 4.63 -2.88
CA PRO A 64 35.05 3.73 -1.76
C PRO A 64 34.08 3.91 -0.59
N SER A 65 33.64 5.14 -0.32
CA SER A 65 32.69 5.43 0.78
C SER A 65 31.30 4.91 0.47
N THR A 66 30.83 5.06 -0.76
CA THR A 66 29.55 4.54 -1.23
C THR A 66 29.55 3.02 -1.26
N ARG A 67 30.61 2.39 -1.76
CA ARG A 67 30.75 0.92 -1.75
C ARG A 67 30.67 0.37 -0.32
N LYS A 68 31.44 0.99 0.60
CA LYS A 68 31.42 0.60 2.00
C LYS A 68 30.02 0.79 2.63
N ALA A 69 29.33 1.88 2.34
CA ALA A 69 27.99 2.13 2.86
C ALA A 69 26.97 1.08 2.38
N VAL A 70 27.04 0.64 1.13
CA VAL A 70 26.19 -0.44 0.60
C VAL A 70 26.51 -1.76 1.28
N LEU A 71 27.79 -2.16 1.36
CA LEU A 71 28.20 -3.38 2.06
C LEU A 71 27.78 -3.36 3.52
N ASP A 72 28.04 -2.25 4.23
CA ASP A 72 27.66 -2.09 5.64
C ASP A 72 26.14 -2.18 5.83
N SER A 73 25.33 -1.66 4.91
CA SER A 73 23.87 -1.76 5.00
C SER A 73 23.38 -3.19 5.03
N GLU A 74 23.89 -4.02 4.11
CA GLU A 74 23.55 -5.44 4.02
C GLU A 74 24.14 -6.22 5.20
N PHE A 75 25.43 -6.07 5.45
CA PHE A 75 26.14 -6.82 6.46
C PHE A 75 25.68 -6.52 7.89
N ASN A 76 25.38 -5.26 8.20
CA ASN A 76 24.89 -4.89 9.53
C ASN A 76 23.51 -5.50 9.85
N THR A 77 22.71 -5.84 8.83
CA THR A 77 21.49 -6.64 9.02
C THR A 77 21.81 -8.02 9.59
N TYR A 78 22.82 -8.69 9.05
CA TYR A 78 23.25 -10.00 9.56
C TYR A 78 23.83 -9.89 10.96
N VAL A 79 24.63 -8.85 11.23
CA VAL A 79 25.20 -8.58 12.56
C VAL A 79 24.09 -8.41 13.61
N LEU A 80 23.06 -7.63 13.31
CA LEU A 80 21.92 -7.44 14.22
C LEU A 80 21.08 -8.71 14.37
N ALA A 81 20.88 -9.48 13.31
CA ALA A 81 20.18 -10.75 13.38
C ALA A 81 20.94 -11.80 14.23
N VAL A 82 22.27 -11.86 14.12
CA VAL A 82 23.11 -12.71 14.98
C VAL A 82 22.97 -12.26 16.43
N HIS A 83 22.97 -10.95 16.71
CA HIS A 83 22.71 -10.44 18.06
C HIS A 83 21.34 -10.85 18.57
N ALA A 84 20.28 -10.75 17.74
CA ALA A 84 18.92 -11.19 18.10
C ALA A 84 18.90 -12.67 18.53
N MET A 85 19.57 -13.54 17.77
CA MET A 85 19.69 -14.98 18.08
C MET A 85 20.48 -15.21 19.38
N ASP A 86 21.56 -14.47 19.61
CA ASP A 86 22.34 -14.53 20.86
C ASP A 86 21.49 -14.16 22.10
N GLN A 87 20.59 -13.21 21.95
CA GLN A 87 19.67 -12.79 23.01
C GLN A 87 18.42 -13.69 23.10
N GLY A 88 18.27 -14.68 22.22
CA GLY A 88 17.11 -15.57 22.18
C GLY A 88 15.82 -14.88 21.71
N VAL A 89 15.93 -13.77 20.99
CA VAL A 89 14.77 -13.07 20.39
C VAL A 89 14.03 -13.97 19.42
N ASP A 90 14.76 -14.80 18.67
CA ASP A 90 14.21 -15.80 17.75
C ASP A 90 13.33 -16.88 18.43
N LYS A 91 13.45 -17.03 19.76
CA LYS A 91 12.73 -18.01 20.58
C LYS A 91 11.55 -17.40 21.34
N ARG A 92 11.37 -16.10 21.27
CA ARG A 92 10.22 -15.44 21.90
C ARG A 92 8.93 -15.85 21.23
N GLU A 93 7.84 -15.95 22.01
CA GLU A 93 6.54 -16.40 21.52
C GLU A 93 5.98 -15.48 20.41
N ASP A 94 6.16 -14.15 20.55
CA ASP A 94 5.76 -13.15 19.56
C ASP A 94 6.57 -13.22 18.25
N VAL A 95 7.78 -13.79 18.28
CA VAL A 95 8.67 -13.98 17.13
C VAL A 95 8.61 -15.42 16.59
N ALA A 96 8.18 -16.38 17.39
CA ALA A 96 8.16 -17.81 17.03
C ALA A 96 7.39 -18.08 15.70
N PHE A 97 6.28 -17.37 15.49
CA PHE A 97 5.46 -17.52 14.28
C PHE A 97 5.95 -16.66 13.09
N LEU A 98 6.93 -15.78 13.30
CA LEU A 98 7.43 -14.88 12.27
C LEU A 98 8.02 -15.64 11.07
N LYS A 99 8.82 -16.67 11.35
CA LYS A 99 9.40 -17.51 10.29
C LYS A 99 8.34 -18.26 9.51
N ALA A 100 7.36 -18.85 10.19
CA ALA A 100 6.23 -19.54 9.55
C ALA A 100 5.40 -18.60 8.68
N ARG A 101 5.16 -17.36 9.16
CA ARG A 101 4.47 -16.31 8.41
C ARG A 101 5.24 -15.91 7.14
N ILE A 102 6.56 -15.76 7.25
CA ILE A 102 7.42 -15.45 6.11
C ILE A 102 7.40 -16.61 5.10
N GLN A 103 7.53 -17.85 5.56
CA GLN A 103 7.46 -19.03 4.71
C GLN A 103 6.13 -19.12 3.96
N ALA A 104 5.01 -19.03 4.67
CA ALA A 104 3.69 -19.07 4.05
C ALA A 104 3.52 -17.98 2.98
N ARG A 105 3.97 -16.74 3.25
CA ARG A 105 3.93 -15.65 2.29
C ARG A 105 4.80 -15.94 1.07
N VAL A 106 6.07 -16.31 1.25
CA VAL A 106 6.98 -16.58 0.12
C VAL A 106 6.48 -17.75 -0.72
N TRP A 107 6.00 -18.82 -0.09
CA TRP A 107 5.48 -19.97 -0.82
C TRP A 107 4.21 -19.65 -1.61
N THR A 108 3.30 -18.85 -1.05
CA THR A 108 2.10 -18.43 -1.78
C THR A 108 2.42 -17.50 -2.94
N GLU A 109 3.34 -16.55 -2.77
CA GLU A 109 3.79 -15.69 -3.88
C GLU A 109 4.49 -16.48 -4.98
N GLU A 110 5.36 -17.43 -4.61
CA GLU A 110 6.02 -18.30 -5.58
C GLU A 110 5.05 -19.27 -6.27
N PHE A 111 4.05 -19.79 -5.56
CA PHE A 111 2.97 -20.56 -6.17
C PHE A 111 2.24 -19.72 -7.23
N LYS A 112 1.84 -18.49 -6.90
CA LYS A 112 1.20 -17.58 -7.86
C LYS A 112 2.10 -17.38 -9.08
N ARG A 113 3.35 -16.99 -8.87
CA ARG A 113 4.30 -16.68 -9.94
C ARG A 113 4.62 -17.87 -10.83
N GLN A 114 4.88 -19.05 -10.25
CA GLN A 114 5.38 -20.22 -11.00
C GLN A 114 4.25 -21.09 -11.58
N LEU A 115 3.10 -21.14 -10.95
CA LEU A 115 2.03 -22.07 -11.30
C LEU A 115 0.72 -21.38 -11.75
N LEU A 116 0.34 -20.28 -11.13
CA LEU A 116 -0.90 -19.59 -11.48
C LEU A 116 -0.70 -18.62 -12.65
N MET A 117 0.40 -17.85 -12.63
CA MET A 117 0.65 -16.76 -13.58
C MET A 117 1.66 -17.12 -14.69
N SER A 118 2.20 -18.35 -14.69
CA SER A 118 3.25 -18.78 -15.62
C SER A 118 2.86 -18.60 -17.09
N ASP A 119 1.59 -18.77 -17.42
CA ASP A 119 1.07 -18.75 -18.79
C ASP A 119 0.47 -17.39 -19.19
N VAL A 120 0.55 -16.37 -18.34
CA VAL A 120 0.06 -15.02 -18.66
C VAL A 120 0.91 -14.42 -19.77
N GLN A 121 0.31 -14.23 -20.93
CA GLN A 121 0.92 -13.59 -22.08
C GLN A 121 0.14 -12.33 -22.46
N VAL A 122 0.86 -11.22 -22.57
CA VAL A 122 0.29 -9.97 -23.07
C VAL A 122 0.40 -9.97 -24.59
N ASN A 123 -0.74 -9.93 -25.28
CA ASN A 123 -0.77 -9.85 -26.72
C ASN A 123 -0.99 -8.41 -27.22
N GLU A 124 -0.86 -8.19 -28.53
CA GLU A 124 -0.99 -6.84 -29.12
C GLU A 124 -2.40 -6.25 -28.93
N SER A 125 -3.45 -7.10 -28.88
CA SER A 125 -4.82 -6.65 -28.63
C SER A 125 -4.98 -6.11 -27.23
N ASP A 126 -4.41 -6.81 -26.23
CA ASP A 126 -4.41 -6.37 -24.82
C ASP A 126 -3.71 -5.02 -24.69
N LEU A 127 -2.53 -4.87 -25.33
CA LEU A 127 -1.78 -3.62 -25.28
C LEU A 127 -2.56 -2.45 -25.86
N ARG A 128 -3.28 -2.65 -26.98
CA ARG A 128 -4.09 -1.60 -27.58
C ARG A 128 -5.31 -1.26 -26.75
N GLU A 129 -5.94 -2.24 -26.14
CA GLU A 129 -7.04 -2.03 -25.21
C GLU A 129 -6.59 -1.24 -23.98
N TYR A 130 -5.50 -1.67 -23.33
CA TYR A 130 -4.96 -0.96 -22.17
C TYR A 130 -4.40 0.42 -22.53
N PHE A 131 -3.89 0.63 -23.74
CA PHE A 131 -3.50 1.97 -24.20
C PHE A 131 -4.68 2.94 -24.24
N VAL A 132 -5.84 2.47 -24.70
CA VAL A 132 -7.07 3.28 -24.68
C VAL A 132 -7.52 3.56 -23.24
N ARG A 133 -7.53 2.55 -22.37
CA ARG A 133 -7.93 2.68 -20.96
C ARG A 133 -7.00 3.64 -20.21
N PHE A 134 -5.69 3.50 -20.37
CA PHE A 134 -4.65 4.34 -19.74
C PHE A 134 -4.79 5.82 -20.11
N ASN A 135 -5.31 6.12 -21.30
CA ASN A 135 -5.57 7.48 -21.79
C ASN A 135 -7.05 7.88 -21.66
N SER A 136 -7.81 7.24 -20.78
CA SER A 136 -9.23 7.51 -20.55
C SER A 136 -9.52 7.66 -19.07
N LYS A 137 -10.61 8.37 -18.76
CA LYS A 137 -11.23 8.38 -17.42
C LYS A 137 -12.68 7.93 -17.54
N VAL A 138 -13.13 7.16 -16.57
CA VAL A 138 -14.51 6.70 -16.47
C VAL A 138 -15.16 7.33 -15.25
N ARG A 139 -16.41 7.75 -15.37
CA ARG A 139 -17.23 8.16 -14.24
C ARG A 139 -18.28 7.09 -13.98
N ALA A 140 -18.44 6.72 -12.73
CA ALA A 140 -19.44 5.74 -12.35
C ALA A 140 -20.10 6.10 -11.03
N SER A 141 -21.34 5.61 -10.88
CA SER A 141 -22.00 5.46 -9.59
C SER A 141 -22.00 3.98 -9.22
N HIS A 142 -21.97 3.67 -7.92
CA HIS A 142 -22.12 2.29 -7.50
C HIS A 142 -23.09 2.16 -6.34
N LEU A 143 -23.63 0.94 -6.15
CA LEU A 143 -24.32 0.51 -4.94
C LEU A 143 -23.45 -0.57 -4.29
N TYR A 144 -23.31 -0.50 -2.99
CA TYR A 144 -22.54 -1.47 -2.21
C TYR A 144 -23.47 -2.44 -1.51
N ALA A 145 -23.04 -3.70 -1.45
CA ALA A 145 -23.66 -4.73 -0.60
C ALA A 145 -22.56 -5.59 0.06
N GLU A 146 -22.81 -6.01 1.28
CA GLU A 146 -21.88 -6.88 2.01
C GLU A 146 -21.87 -8.30 1.41
N THR A 147 -23.04 -8.79 0.98
CA THR A 147 -23.21 -10.14 0.44
C THR A 147 -23.68 -10.12 -1.01
N ARG A 148 -23.43 -11.23 -1.72
CA ARG A 148 -23.93 -11.43 -3.10
C ARG A 148 -25.44 -11.37 -3.17
N GLU A 149 -26.12 -12.04 -2.24
CA GLU A 149 -27.58 -12.09 -2.16
C GLU A 149 -28.20 -10.70 -1.95
N GLU A 150 -27.56 -9.84 -1.16
CA GLU A 150 -27.97 -8.45 -1.00
C GLU A 150 -27.80 -7.68 -2.29
N SER A 151 -26.67 -7.83 -2.96
CA SER A 151 -26.40 -7.19 -4.24
C SER A 151 -27.38 -7.65 -5.32
N GLU A 152 -27.70 -8.94 -5.39
CA GLU A 152 -28.72 -9.48 -6.31
C GLU A 152 -30.13 -8.91 -6.01
N ARG A 153 -30.49 -8.72 -4.73
CA ARG A 153 -31.73 -8.04 -4.36
C ARG A 153 -31.77 -6.57 -4.81
N LEU A 154 -30.66 -5.85 -4.66
CA LEU A 154 -30.55 -4.46 -5.14
C LEU A 154 -30.66 -4.39 -6.67
N LEU A 155 -30.00 -5.33 -7.37
CA LEU A 155 -30.08 -5.39 -8.85
C LEU A 155 -31.53 -5.67 -9.31
N ALA A 156 -32.23 -6.61 -8.68
CA ALA A 156 -33.64 -6.90 -8.98
C ALA A 156 -34.56 -5.68 -8.73
N ARG A 157 -34.29 -4.85 -7.73
CA ARG A 157 -35.03 -3.60 -7.45
C ARG A 157 -34.78 -2.55 -8.55
N LEU A 158 -33.54 -2.45 -9.04
CA LEU A 158 -33.21 -1.59 -10.20
C LEU A 158 -33.94 -2.05 -11.46
N GLU A 159 -33.98 -3.36 -11.73
CA GLU A 159 -34.70 -3.96 -12.84
C GLU A 159 -36.23 -3.74 -12.72
N ALA A 160 -36.75 -3.66 -11.49
CA ALA A 160 -38.15 -3.32 -11.21
C ALA A 160 -38.46 -1.83 -11.37
N GLY A 161 -37.44 -0.98 -11.62
CA GLY A 161 -37.60 0.43 -11.92
C GLY A 161 -37.35 1.38 -10.76
N GLU A 162 -36.81 0.90 -9.62
CA GLU A 162 -36.34 1.81 -8.57
C GLU A 162 -35.12 2.62 -9.04
N SER A 163 -34.99 3.84 -8.55
CA SER A 163 -33.88 4.68 -8.98
C SER A 163 -32.58 4.33 -8.25
N PHE A 164 -31.47 4.51 -8.96
CA PHE A 164 -30.13 4.26 -8.37
C PHE A 164 -29.87 5.19 -7.18
N GLU A 165 -30.36 6.41 -7.25
CA GLU A 165 -30.26 7.45 -6.23
C GLU A 165 -31.06 7.10 -4.95
N GLU A 166 -32.24 6.47 -5.08
CA GLU A 166 -33.03 5.99 -3.92
C GLU A 166 -32.32 4.85 -3.22
N LEU A 167 -31.81 3.89 -3.96
CA LEU A 167 -31.05 2.77 -3.39
C LEU A 167 -29.72 3.23 -2.76
N ALA A 168 -29.05 4.21 -3.33
CA ALA A 168 -27.83 4.77 -2.75
C ALA A 168 -28.07 5.39 -1.36
N ARG A 169 -29.21 6.07 -1.15
CA ARG A 169 -29.59 6.59 0.19
C ARG A 169 -29.80 5.50 1.22
N GLU A 170 -30.20 4.30 0.78
CA GLU A 170 -30.44 3.17 1.67
C GLU A 170 -29.13 2.45 2.04
N VAL A 171 -28.26 2.20 1.08
CA VAL A 171 -27.09 1.33 1.27
C VAL A 171 -25.87 2.05 1.83
N PHE A 172 -25.72 3.35 1.60
CA PHE A 172 -24.56 4.08 2.09
C PHE A 172 -24.78 4.71 3.47
N GLY A 173 -23.77 4.59 4.35
CA GLY A 173 -23.75 5.25 5.65
C GLY A 173 -23.22 6.68 5.64
N THR A 174 -22.62 7.13 4.52
CA THR A 174 -22.04 8.48 4.39
C THR A 174 -22.98 9.41 3.64
N PRO A 175 -23.28 10.61 4.19
CA PRO A 175 -24.19 11.56 3.55
C PRO A 175 -23.82 11.86 2.09
N TYR A 176 -22.55 11.99 1.79
CA TYR A 176 -22.06 12.27 0.44
C TYR A 176 -22.55 11.25 -0.60
N LEU A 177 -22.28 9.95 -0.37
CA LEU A 177 -22.70 8.89 -1.30
C LEU A 177 -24.22 8.70 -1.33
N GLN A 178 -24.91 9.03 -0.23
CA GLN A 178 -26.37 9.04 -0.17
C GLN A 178 -26.99 10.12 -1.06
N GLU A 179 -26.43 11.33 -1.03
CA GLU A 179 -26.99 12.50 -1.72
C GLU A 179 -26.61 12.54 -3.19
N ASN A 180 -25.43 12.04 -3.57
CA ASN A 180 -24.96 12.06 -4.95
C ASN A 180 -25.32 10.78 -5.74
N GLY A 181 -26.11 9.87 -5.17
CA GLY A 181 -26.51 8.63 -5.84
C GLY A 181 -25.37 7.62 -6.00
N GLY A 182 -24.42 7.60 -5.06
CA GLY A 182 -23.27 6.69 -5.09
C GLY A 182 -22.20 7.03 -6.12
N ASP A 183 -22.20 8.27 -6.65
CA ASP A 183 -21.24 8.74 -7.65
C ASP A 183 -19.83 8.85 -7.02
N VAL A 184 -18.88 8.10 -7.59
CA VAL A 184 -17.45 8.12 -7.19
C VAL A 184 -16.61 9.10 -8.00
N GLY A 185 -17.23 9.83 -8.94
CA GLY A 185 -16.54 10.77 -9.81
C GLY A 185 -15.79 10.07 -10.96
N PHE A 186 -14.92 10.83 -11.62
CA PHE A 186 -14.03 10.30 -12.65
C PHE A 186 -12.81 9.64 -12.00
N PHE A 187 -12.48 8.45 -12.47
CA PHE A 187 -11.29 7.71 -12.07
C PHE A 187 -10.53 7.20 -13.29
N SER A 188 -9.24 7.01 -13.11
CA SER A 188 -8.30 6.42 -14.07
C SER A 188 -8.02 4.97 -13.70
N THR A 189 -7.17 4.34 -14.46
CA THR A 189 -6.62 3.01 -14.14
C THR A 189 -5.77 3.05 -12.87
N ASP A 190 -5.85 1.99 -12.05
CA ASP A 190 -5.23 1.83 -10.71
C ASP A 190 -5.86 2.68 -9.58
N ASP A 191 -6.97 3.39 -9.84
CA ASP A 191 -7.66 4.18 -8.82
C ASP A 191 -8.68 3.36 -8.01
N MET A 192 -9.18 2.26 -8.57
CA MET A 192 -10.24 1.42 -7.99
C MET A 192 -9.80 -0.06 -7.86
N ASP A 193 -10.64 -0.88 -7.21
CA ASP A 193 -10.48 -2.34 -7.21
C ASP A 193 -10.45 -2.88 -8.65
N VAL A 194 -9.59 -3.86 -8.92
CA VAL A 194 -9.37 -4.38 -10.29
C VAL A 194 -10.65 -4.88 -10.95
N SER A 195 -11.53 -5.56 -10.19
CA SER A 195 -12.81 -6.06 -10.72
C SER A 195 -13.78 -4.92 -11.00
N PHE A 196 -13.77 -3.88 -10.15
CA PHE A 196 -14.56 -2.67 -10.37
C PHE A 196 -14.10 -1.91 -11.63
N GLU A 197 -12.80 -1.70 -11.77
CA GLU A 197 -12.21 -1.06 -12.96
C GLU A 197 -12.52 -1.85 -14.22
N GLU A 198 -12.31 -3.17 -14.20
CA GLU A 198 -12.59 -4.03 -15.35
C GLU A 198 -14.05 -3.89 -15.80
N ALA A 199 -14.98 -3.97 -14.85
CA ALA A 199 -16.41 -3.80 -15.15
C ALA A 199 -16.73 -2.40 -15.69
N ALA A 200 -16.15 -1.34 -15.12
CA ALA A 200 -16.42 0.02 -15.53
C ALA A 200 -15.81 0.35 -16.91
N PHE A 201 -14.55 -0.06 -17.16
CA PHE A 201 -13.88 0.22 -18.44
C PHE A 201 -14.40 -0.64 -19.60
N SER A 202 -14.88 -1.86 -19.34
CA SER A 202 -15.40 -2.76 -20.37
C SER A 202 -16.83 -2.44 -20.82
N ASN A 203 -17.54 -1.54 -20.11
CA ASN A 203 -18.93 -1.23 -20.42
C ASN A 203 -19.13 0.23 -20.84
N PRO A 204 -20.02 0.53 -21.81
CA PRO A 204 -20.27 1.89 -22.27
C PRO A 204 -21.05 2.72 -21.22
N PRO A 205 -20.99 4.07 -21.29
CA PRO A 205 -21.86 4.93 -20.50
C PRO A 205 -23.34 4.57 -20.66
N GLY A 206 -24.07 4.57 -19.52
CA GLY A 206 -25.46 4.14 -19.42
C GLY A 206 -25.63 2.68 -18.99
N SER A 207 -24.59 1.85 -19.01
CA SER A 207 -24.65 0.46 -18.55
C SER A 207 -24.74 0.37 -17.02
N ILE A 208 -25.52 -0.63 -16.55
CA ILE A 208 -25.53 -1.08 -15.16
C ILE A 208 -25.02 -2.52 -15.17
N VAL A 209 -23.99 -2.80 -14.40
CA VAL A 209 -23.33 -4.10 -14.33
C VAL A 209 -23.12 -4.53 -12.87
N GLY A 210 -23.25 -5.82 -12.62
CA GLY A 210 -23.11 -6.40 -11.28
C GLY A 210 -23.95 -7.65 -11.10
N PRO A 211 -23.88 -8.31 -9.95
CA PRO A 211 -22.94 -8.05 -8.82
C PRO A 211 -21.47 -8.26 -9.20
N ILE A 212 -20.63 -7.30 -8.90
CA ILE A 212 -19.18 -7.38 -9.08
C ILE A 212 -18.54 -7.54 -7.71
N GLN A 213 -17.83 -8.64 -7.50
CA GLN A 213 -17.11 -8.88 -6.26
C GLN A 213 -15.85 -7.98 -6.22
N THR A 214 -15.67 -7.27 -5.11
CA THR A 214 -14.52 -6.43 -4.83
C THR A 214 -13.87 -6.86 -3.51
N ALA A 215 -12.75 -6.26 -3.15
CA ALA A 215 -12.10 -6.55 -1.87
C ALA A 215 -12.95 -6.18 -0.64
N GLN A 216 -13.96 -5.32 -0.78
CA GLN A 216 -14.81 -4.83 0.30
C GLN A 216 -16.19 -5.51 0.37
N GLY A 217 -16.61 -6.23 -0.67
CA GLY A 217 -17.93 -6.84 -0.81
C GLY A 217 -18.37 -6.82 -2.26
N TYR A 218 -19.65 -6.54 -2.53
CA TYR A 218 -20.22 -6.56 -3.87
C TYR A 218 -20.66 -5.16 -4.29
N SER A 219 -20.39 -4.82 -5.55
CA SER A 219 -20.80 -3.55 -6.16
C SER A 219 -21.72 -3.79 -7.36
N ILE A 220 -22.76 -2.98 -7.49
CA ILE A 220 -23.50 -2.77 -8.74
C ILE A 220 -23.02 -1.43 -9.27
N ILE A 221 -22.49 -1.43 -10.49
CA ILE A 221 -21.82 -0.28 -11.09
C ILE A 221 -22.67 0.28 -12.22
N LYS A 222 -22.97 1.57 -12.16
CA LYS A 222 -23.59 2.33 -13.26
C LYS A 222 -22.53 3.21 -13.90
N VAL A 223 -22.09 2.89 -15.09
CA VAL A 223 -21.18 3.73 -15.87
C VAL A 223 -21.96 4.96 -16.34
N THR A 224 -21.54 6.14 -15.90
CA THR A 224 -22.29 7.40 -16.19
C THR A 224 -21.66 8.22 -17.30
N ASP A 225 -20.33 8.23 -17.39
CA ASP A 225 -19.61 9.02 -18.39
C ASP A 225 -18.23 8.41 -18.71
N ARG A 226 -17.65 8.80 -19.84
CA ARG A 226 -16.28 8.45 -20.22
C ARG A 226 -15.63 9.59 -20.99
N VAL A 227 -14.46 10.02 -20.51
CA VAL A 227 -13.60 10.98 -21.19
C VAL A 227 -12.37 10.26 -21.71
N GLN A 228 -12.12 10.40 -23.00
CA GLN A 228 -10.96 9.82 -23.66
C GLN A 228 -10.16 10.92 -24.35
N ASN A 229 -8.83 10.81 -24.33
CA ASN A 229 -7.99 11.70 -25.13
C ASN A 229 -8.38 11.57 -26.61
N PRO A 230 -8.83 12.63 -27.28
CA PRO A 230 -9.37 12.55 -28.63
C PRO A 230 -8.30 12.28 -29.69
N ILE A 231 -7.02 12.46 -29.36
CA ILE A 231 -5.90 12.31 -30.30
C ILE A 231 -4.90 11.31 -29.71
N LEU A 232 -5.12 10.01 -29.95
CA LEU A 232 -4.17 8.94 -29.67
C LEU A 232 -3.53 8.50 -30.98
N THR A 233 -2.23 8.64 -31.10
CA THR A 233 -1.48 8.28 -32.30
C THR A 233 -0.70 6.98 -32.12
N GLU A 234 -0.34 6.35 -33.25
CA GLU A 234 0.55 5.18 -33.23
C GLU A 234 1.92 5.53 -32.61
N ALA A 235 2.40 6.76 -32.80
CA ALA A 235 3.63 7.22 -32.18
C ALA A 235 3.53 7.29 -30.65
N ASP A 236 2.37 7.69 -30.12
CA ASP A 236 2.11 7.69 -28.67
C ASP A 236 2.05 6.26 -28.12
N PHE A 237 1.41 5.35 -28.85
CA PHE A 237 1.38 3.94 -28.48
C PHE A 237 2.78 3.34 -28.42
N GLN A 238 3.61 3.55 -29.45
CA GLN A 238 4.97 3.02 -29.48
C GLN A 238 5.86 3.61 -28.38
N ARG A 239 5.67 4.89 -28.04
CA ARG A 239 6.40 5.55 -26.95
C ARG A 239 6.03 4.98 -25.58
N GLN A 240 4.75 4.68 -25.35
CA GLN A 240 4.25 4.15 -24.08
C GLN A 240 4.35 2.62 -24.00
N ARG A 241 4.66 1.93 -25.08
CA ARG A 241 4.65 0.47 -25.17
C ARG A 241 5.36 -0.24 -24.01
N PRO A 242 6.58 0.11 -23.58
CA PRO A 242 7.27 -0.59 -22.49
C PRO A 242 6.52 -0.49 -21.15
N GLU A 243 5.91 0.66 -20.86
CA GLU A 243 5.11 0.90 -19.68
C GLU A 243 3.78 0.13 -19.76
N LEU A 244 3.15 0.14 -20.94
CA LEU A 244 1.91 -0.59 -21.20
C LEU A 244 2.08 -2.11 -21.08
N GLU A 245 3.22 -2.67 -21.50
CA GLU A 245 3.51 -4.10 -21.36
C GLU A 245 3.58 -4.52 -19.89
N GLN A 246 4.22 -3.71 -19.06
CA GLN A 246 4.29 -3.95 -17.61
C GLN A 246 2.91 -3.80 -16.96
N TYR A 247 2.19 -2.73 -17.30
CA TYR A 247 0.86 -2.45 -16.80
C TYR A 247 -0.15 -3.54 -17.20
N ALA A 248 -0.21 -3.91 -18.49
CA ALA A 248 -1.11 -4.94 -19.00
C ALA A 248 -0.84 -6.30 -18.33
N ARG A 249 0.43 -6.68 -18.18
CA ARG A 249 0.81 -7.90 -17.47
C ARG A 249 0.31 -7.89 -16.03
N LYS A 250 0.59 -6.81 -15.30
CA LYS A 250 0.12 -6.62 -13.91
C LYS A 250 -1.40 -6.79 -13.80
N LYS A 251 -2.16 -6.15 -14.69
CA LYS A 251 -3.63 -6.23 -14.68
C LYS A 251 -4.17 -7.63 -15.00
N LEU A 252 -3.57 -8.31 -15.99
CA LEU A 252 -3.95 -9.69 -16.31
C LEU A 252 -3.64 -10.66 -15.16
N GLU A 253 -2.52 -10.49 -14.48
CA GLU A 253 -2.14 -11.27 -13.30
C GLU A 253 -3.09 -11.00 -12.12
N GLU A 254 -3.43 -9.74 -11.84
CA GLU A 254 -4.39 -9.35 -10.80
C GLU A 254 -5.79 -9.95 -11.06
N LEU A 255 -6.28 -9.87 -12.30
CA LEU A 255 -7.57 -10.45 -12.70
C LEU A 255 -7.56 -11.98 -12.59
N LEU A 256 -6.49 -12.63 -13.01
CA LEU A 256 -6.36 -14.08 -12.90
C LEU A 256 -6.35 -14.53 -11.44
N GLU A 257 -5.62 -13.83 -10.58
CA GLU A 257 -5.59 -14.10 -9.13
C GLU A 257 -6.98 -13.90 -8.52
N ARG A 258 -7.65 -12.81 -8.86
CA ARG A 258 -9.01 -12.52 -8.39
C ARG A 258 -10.00 -13.60 -8.79
N ASN A 259 -10.05 -13.96 -10.07
CA ASN A 259 -10.92 -15.00 -10.58
C ASN A 259 -10.65 -16.37 -9.93
N HIS A 260 -9.38 -16.68 -9.69
CA HIS A 260 -9.01 -17.92 -9.02
C HIS A 260 -9.48 -17.94 -7.55
N LEU A 261 -9.31 -16.84 -6.83
CA LEU A 261 -9.79 -16.66 -5.45
C LEU A 261 -11.32 -16.76 -5.40
N GLU A 262 -12.05 -16.04 -6.25
CA GLU A 262 -13.51 -16.08 -6.31
C GLU A 262 -14.03 -17.49 -6.56
N SER A 263 -13.49 -18.16 -7.57
CA SER A 263 -13.82 -19.55 -7.89
C SER A 263 -13.47 -20.54 -6.76
N PHE A 264 -12.50 -20.23 -5.91
CA PHE A 264 -12.23 -20.99 -4.70
C PHE A 264 -13.27 -20.70 -3.63
N MET A 265 -13.54 -19.43 -3.33
CA MET A 265 -14.43 -18.98 -2.28
C MET A 265 -15.88 -19.47 -2.47
N GLU A 266 -16.37 -19.52 -3.72
CA GLU A 266 -17.69 -20.06 -4.06
C GLU A 266 -17.89 -21.52 -3.62
N THR A 267 -16.82 -22.27 -3.40
CA THR A 267 -16.88 -23.67 -3.01
C THR A 267 -16.60 -23.91 -1.52
N VAL A 268 -16.29 -22.84 -0.79
CA VAL A 268 -15.97 -22.95 0.65
C VAL A 268 -17.27 -23.16 1.44
N SER A 269 -17.25 -24.16 2.31
CA SER A 269 -18.25 -24.36 3.35
C SER A 269 -17.58 -24.60 4.68
N VAL A 270 -17.98 -23.85 5.68
CA VAL A 270 -17.46 -23.94 7.04
C VAL A 270 -18.42 -24.81 7.87
N ASP A 271 -17.86 -25.62 8.76
CA ASP A 271 -18.66 -26.37 9.73
C ASP A 271 -19.45 -25.39 10.62
N GLN A 272 -20.75 -25.62 10.74
CA GLN A 272 -21.65 -24.67 11.41
C GLN A 272 -21.39 -24.57 12.91
N ASP A 273 -21.15 -25.71 13.58
CA ASP A 273 -20.89 -25.75 15.03
C ASP A 273 -19.54 -25.02 15.32
N PHE A 274 -18.57 -25.18 14.46
CA PHE A 274 -17.30 -24.43 14.53
C PHE A 274 -17.50 -22.94 14.31
N MET A 275 -18.26 -22.54 13.29
CA MET A 275 -18.56 -21.14 12.97
C MET A 275 -19.22 -20.43 14.15
N GLU A 276 -20.28 -21.03 14.72
CA GLU A 276 -21.00 -20.44 15.84
C GLU A 276 -20.13 -20.32 17.09
N SER A 277 -19.36 -21.37 17.41
CA SER A 277 -18.46 -21.39 18.56
C SER A 277 -17.37 -20.29 18.44
N LEU A 278 -16.76 -20.15 17.25
CA LEU A 278 -15.73 -19.15 17.00
C LEU A 278 -16.29 -17.73 17.04
N LEU A 279 -17.45 -17.50 16.44
CA LEU A 279 -18.10 -16.18 16.42
C LEU A 279 -18.52 -15.72 17.82
N ASP A 280 -19.02 -16.64 18.65
CA ASP A 280 -19.39 -16.34 20.05
C ASP A 280 -18.15 -15.98 20.88
N GLU A 281 -17.04 -16.69 20.70
CA GLU A 281 -15.79 -16.38 21.39
C GLU A 281 -15.24 -15.00 20.97
N ILE A 282 -15.23 -14.70 19.67
CA ILE A 282 -14.80 -13.39 19.14
C ILE A 282 -15.65 -12.26 19.73
N LYS A 283 -16.98 -12.40 19.74
CA LYS A 283 -17.91 -11.40 20.31
C LYS A 283 -17.74 -11.24 21.82
N GLY A 284 -17.43 -12.34 22.51
CA GLY A 284 -17.19 -12.34 23.96
C GLY A 284 -15.90 -11.64 24.40
N GLN A 285 -14.93 -11.50 23.50
CA GLN A 285 -13.60 -11.00 23.80
C GLN A 285 -13.30 -9.58 23.29
N GLN A 286 -14.30 -8.76 22.95
CA GLN A 286 -14.08 -7.39 22.45
C GLN A 286 -13.00 -6.66 23.29
N GLY A 287 -11.79 -6.51 22.70
CA GLY A 287 -10.63 -5.82 23.31
C GLY A 287 -9.66 -6.70 24.09
N ARG A 288 -9.68 -8.04 23.96
CA ARG A 288 -8.70 -8.98 24.54
C ARG A 288 -8.10 -9.87 23.45
N GLU A 289 -6.86 -10.33 23.66
CA GLU A 289 -6.24 -11.33 22.78
C GLU A 289 -7.12 -12.58 22.68
N LEU A 290 -7.46 -12.94 21.44
CA LEU A 290 -8.24 -14.15 21.13
C LEU A 290 -7.40 -15.40 21.47
N GLY A 291 -7.69 -16.00 22.59
CA GLY A 291 -7.04 -17.24 23.03
C GLY A 291 -7.57 -18.44 22.24
N ILE A 292 -6.83 -18.92 21.25
CA ILE A 292 -7.18 -20.09 20.40
C ILE A 292 -7.64 -21.30 21.23
N GLN A 293 -7.02 -21.56 22.37
CA GLN A 293 -7.34 -22.70 23.24
C GLN A 293 -8.77 -22.70 23.80
N ARG A 294 -9.45 -21.55 23.80
CA ARG A 294 -10.84 -21.42 24.27
C ARG A 294 -11.86 -21.69 23.18
N VAL A 295 -11.44 -21.51 21.92
CA VAL A 295 -12.32 -21.67 20.75
C VAL A 295 -12.52 -23.14 20.38
N ILE A 296 -11.58 -24.01 20.77
CA ILE A 296 -11.61 -25.44 20.42
C ILE A 296 -12.42 -26.20 21.48
N PRO A 297 -13.62 -26.71 21.14
CA PRO A 297 -14.36 -27.56 22.06
C PRO A 297 -13.52 -28.79 22.43
N PRO A 298 -13.55 -29.25 23.69
CA PRO A 298 -12.79 -30.43 24.13
C PRO A 298 -13.16 -31.74 23.41
N SER A 299 -14.27 -31.75 22.70
CA SER A 299 -14.79 -32.89 21.92
C SER A 299 -14.21 -32.98 20.52
N TRP A 300 -13.50 -31.96 20.05
CA TRP A 300 -12.96 -31.91 18.69
C TRP A 300 -11.56 -32.51 18.60
N ASN A 301 -11.31 -33.27 17.52
CA ASN A 301 -10.02 -33.82 17.23
C ASN A 301 -9.27 -32.92 16.24
N VAL A 302 -7.96 -32.94 16.31
CA VAL A 302 -7.10 -32.12 15.44
C VAL A 302 -7.31 -32.40 13.95
N ASP A 303 -7.71 -33.64 13.61
CA ASP A 303 -7.98 -34.08 12.24
C ASP A 303 -9.43 -33.79 11.76
N ASP A 304 -10.28 -33.20 12.62
CA ASP A 304 -11.67 -32.89 12.23
C ASP A 304 -11.68 -31.86 11.09
N PRO A 305 -12.41 -32.12 9.99
CA PRO A 305 -12.50 -31.22 8.85
C PRO A 305 -13.47 -30.09 9.18
N ILE A 306 -12.95 -28.87 9.38
CA ILE A 306 -13.75 -27.68 9.72
C ILE A 306 -14.10 -26.80 8.53
N ILE A 307 -13.33 -26.87 7.45
CA ILE A 307 -13.62 -26.15 6.20
C ILE A 307 -13.47 -27.11 5.03
N ARG A 308 -14.46 -27.08 4.13
CA ARG A 308 -14.45 -27.87 2.88
C ARG A 308 -14.38 -26.92 1.70
N HIS A 309 -13.64 -27.31 0.65
CA HIS A 309 -13.54 -26.59 -0.62
C HIS A 309 -13.28 -27.56 -1.76
N LYS A 310 -13.37 -27.10 -3.02
CA LYS A 310 -13.27 -27.97 -4.23
C LYS A 310 -11.96 -28.78 -4.35
N TYR A 311 -10.93 -28.40 -3.66
CA TYR A 311 -9.63 -29.08 -3.71
C TYR A 311 -9.33 -29.94 -2.49
N GLY A 312 -10.21 -29.97 -1.47
CA GLY A 312 -10.00 -30.76 -0.27
C GLY A 312 -10.70 -30.21 0.97
N VAL A 313 -10.08 -30.42 2.11
CA VAL A 313 -10.57 -29.96 3.40
C VAL A 313 -9.42 -29.27 4.14
N MET A 314 -9.76 -28.33 5.03
CA MET A 314 -8.87 -27.81 6.05
C MET A 314 -9.28 -28.42 7.40
N THR A 315 -8.33 -29.06 8.07
CA THR A 315 -8.53 -29.63 9.40
C THR A 315 -8.42 -28.57 10.50
N LEU A 316 -8.82 -28.94 11.71
CA LEU A 316 -8.66 -28.08 12.89
C LEU A 316 -7.18 -27.73 13.15
N GLU A 317 -6.25 -28.71 12.98
CA GLU A 317 -4.80 -28.46 13.13
C GLU A 317 -4.29 -27.43 12.11
N GLU A 318 -4.66 -27.60 10.84
CA GLU A 318 -4.30 -26.67 9.77
C GLU A 318 -4.85 -25.26 10.01
N TRP A 319 -6.09 -25.17 10.50
CA TRP A 319 -6.69 -23.90 10.85
C TRP A 319 -5.93 -23.22 12.01
N VAL A 320 -5.59 -23.94 13.07
CA VAL A 320 -4.79 -23.41 14.17
C VAL A 320 -3.48 -22.84 13.67
N ALA A 321 -2.79 -23.57 12.80
CA ALA A 321 -1.53 -23.09 12.19
C ALA A 321 -1.74 -21.81 11.35
N GLN A 322 -2.83 -21.73 10.58
CA GLN A 322 -3.15 -20.56 9.79
C GLN A 322 -3.56 -19.36 10.65
N TRP A 323 -4.32 -19.60 11.73
CA TRP A 323 -4.71 -18.57 12.68
C TRP A 323 -3.49 -17.91 13.35
N GLN A 324 -2.53 -18.72 13.81
CA GLN A 324 -1.30 -18.24 14.47
C GLN A 324 -0.44 -17.33 13.58
N ILE A 325 -0.47 -17.53 12.26
CA ILE A 325 0.28 -16.70 11.31
C ILE A 325 -0.54 -15.55 10.71
N THR A 326 -1.83 -15.46 11.01
CA THR A 326 -2.69 -14.37 10.52
C THR A 326 -2.48 -13.13 11.38
N PRO A 327 -2.17 -11.96 10.77
CA PRO A 327 -2.02 -10.73 11.52
C PRO A 327 -3.30 -10.35 12.28
N VAL A 328 -3.14 -9.82 13.49
CA VAL A 328 -4.25 -9.51 14.40
C VAL A 328 -5.23 -8.48 13.81
N GLU A 329 -4.73 -7.59 12.97
CA GLU A 329 -5.54 -6.55 12.31
C GLU A 329 -6.67 -7.14 11.44
N TYR A 330 -6.47 -8.32 10.87
CA TYR A 330 -7.50 -9.04 10.11
C TYR A 330 -8.54 -9.72 11.02
N LEU A 331 -8.18 -9.97 12.27
CA LEU A 331 -9.06 -10.64 13.25
C LEU A 331 -9.89 -9.64 14.06
N GLU A 332 -9.36 -8.42 14.28
CA GLU A 332 -10.06 -7.36 15.05
C GLU A 332 -11.30 -6.80 14.32
N GLY A 333 -11.34 -6.91 13.00
CA GLY A 333 -12.47 -6.43 12.18
C GLY A 333 -13.66 -7.37 12.08
N ILE A 334 -13.60 -8.57 12.67
CA ILE A 334 -14.66 -9.57 12.55
C ILE A 334 -15.88 -9.15 13.40
N SER A 335 -16.96 -8.77 12.73
CA SER A 335 -18.20 -8.30 13.36
C SER A 335 -19.43 -9.11 12.97
N SER A 336 -19.36 -9.91 11.92
CA SER A 336 -20.45 -10.72 11.38
C SER A 336 -19.98 -12.10 10.95
N GLU A 337 -20.93 -13.01 10.71
CA GLU A 337 -20.67 -14.33 10.13
C GLU A 337 -20.07 -14.21 8.74
N TYR A 338 -20.48 -13.22 7.95
CA TYR A 338 -19.93 -12.95 6.63
C TYR A 338 -18.43 -12.58 6.72
N HIS A 339 -18.05 -11.64 7.60
CA HIS A 339 -16.64 -11.28 7.82
C HIS A 339 -15.82 -12.48 8.30
N LEU A 340 -16.35 -13.27 9.23
CA LEU A 340 -15.67 -14.48 9.70
C LEU A 340 -15.49 -15.50 8.56
N THR A 341 -16.52 -15.73 7.76
CA THR A 341 -16.44 -16.61 6.57
C THR A 341 -15.38 -16.14 5.60
N SER A 342 -15.28 -14.84 5.35
CA SER A 342 -14.25 -14.26 4.47
C SER A 342 -12.84 -14.54 4.99
N VAL A 343 -12.60 -14.31 6.30
CA VAL A 343 -11.29 -14.58 6.93
C VAL A 343 -10.95 -16.08 6.89
N LEU A 344 -11.89 -16.94 7.22
CA LEU A 344 -11.72 -18.40 7.19
C LEU A 344 -11.45 -18.90 5.75
N SER A 345 -12.16 -18.35 4.77
CA SER A 345 -11.94 -18.67 3.35
C SER A 345 -10.55 -18.24 2.89
N GLY A 346 -10.07 -17.07 3.32
CA GLY A 346 -8.71 -16.61 3.07
C GLY A 346 -7.64 -17.50 3.69
N MET A 347 -7.89 -18.02 4.90
CA MET A 347 -7.01 -19.01 5.56
C MET A 347 -6.97 -20.32 4.78
N ALA A 348 -8.13 -20.85 4.37
CA ALA A 348 -8.23 -22.06 3.58
C ALA A 348 -7.56 -21.90 2.21
N TYR A 349 -7.72 -20.76 1.57
CA TYR A 349 -7.05 -20.47 0.29
C TYR A 349 -5.52 -20.41 0.44
N ARG A 350 -5.01 -19.78 1.49
CA ARG A 350 -3.56 -19.74 1.79
C ARG A 350 -3.02 -21.15 2.10
N SER A 351 -3.75 -21.96 2.87
CA SER A 351 -3.38 -23.36 3.14
C SER A 351 -3.31 -24.16 1.85
N TYR A 352 -4.32 -24.05 0.99
CA TYR A 352 -4.35 -24.67 -0.33
C TYR A 352 -3.14 -24.26 -1.18
N MET A 353 -2.83 -22.98 -1.30
CA MET A 353 -1.68 -22.51 -2.08
C MET A 353 -0.35 -23.03 -1.51
N THR A 354 -0.23 -23.03 -0.18
CA THR A 354 0.96 -23.56 0.50
C THR A 354 1.13 -25.05 0.25
N GLN A 355 0.05 -25.84 0.29
CA GLN A 355 0.07 -27.25 -0.04
C GLN A 355 0.51 -27.48 -1.49
N ARG A 356 -0.07 -26.73 -2.44
CA ARG A 356 0.29 -26.81 -3.86
C ARG A 356 1.74 -26.41 -4.12
N ALA A 357 2.26 -25.42 -3.40
CA ALA A 357 3.67 -25.05 -3.45
C ALA A 357 4.58 -26.20 -2.99
N ASN A 358 4.22 -26.87 -1.89
CA ASN A 358 4.93 -28.04 -1.39
C ASN A 358 4.93 -29.20 -2.41
N GLU A 359 3.77 -29.53 -2.98
CA GLU A 359 3.65 -30.58 -4.00
C GLU A 359 4.50 -30.30 -5.25
N ALA A 360 4.72 -29.03 -5.57
CA ALA A 360 5.55 -28.59 -6.69
C ALA A 360 7.06 -28.46 -6.34
N GLY A 361 7.46 -28.75 -5.10
CA GLY A 361 8.86 -28.66 -4.66
C GLY A 361 9.37 -27.22 -4.57
N ILE A 362 8.49 -26.23 -4.43
CA ILE A 362 8.85 -24.81 -4.32
C ILE A 362 9.67 -24.54 -3.04
N PRO A 363 9.32 -25.10 -1.86
CA PRO A 363 10.10 -24.89 -0.63
C PRO A 363 11.56 -25.33 -0.69
N GLU A 364 11.86 -26.34 -1.51
CA GLU A 364 13.21 -26.89 -1.66
C GLU A 364 14.09 -26.11 -2.63
N GLN A 365 13.52 -25.15 -3.37
CA GLN A 365 14.27 -24.35 -4.33
C GLN A 365 15.28 -23.43 -3.59
N PRO A 366 16.58 -23.44 -3.97
CA PRO A 366 17.61 -22.65 -3.27
C PRO A 366 17.29 -21.15 -3.21
N ALA A 367 16.71 -20.58 -4.28
CA ALA A 367 16.33 -19.18 -4.33
C ALA A 367 15.20 -18.86 -3.34
N VAL A 368 14.23 -19.76 -3.18
CA VAL A 368 13.13 -19.62 -2.22
C VAL A 368 13.63 -19.67 -0.79
N GLN A 369 14.52 -20.62 -0.49
CA GLN A 369 15.14 -20.72 0.83
C GLN A 369 15.99 -19.50 1.16
N ALA A 370 16.78 -19.00 0.21
CA ALA A 370 17.55 -17.78 0.38
C ALA A 370 16.66 -16.55 0.65
N SER A 371 15.55 -16.42 -0.08
CA SER A 371 14.56 -15.34 0.10
C SER A 371 13.92 -15.38 1.50
N ILE A 372 13.53 -16.58 1.97
CA ILE A 372 12.98 -16.78 3.31
C ILE A 372 14.03 -16.40 4.37
N GLN A 373 15.26 -16.89 4.23
CA GLN A 373 16.35 -16.62 5.15
C GLN A 373 16.64 -15.11 5.24
N GLN A 374 16.82 -14.44 4.09
CA GLN A 374 17.08 -13.01 4.04
C GLN A 374 15.94 -12.20 4.70
N THR A 375 14.69 -12.54 4.38
CA THR A 375 13.52 -11.87 4.97
C THR A 375 13.46 -12.08 6.48
N TYR A 376 13.81 -13.28 6.96
CA TYR A 376 13.80 -13.58 8.39
C TYR A 376 14.92 -12.84 9.13
N LEU A 377 16.14 -12.78 8.57
CA LEU A 377 17.24 -12.00 9.15
C LEU A 377 16.91 -10.51 9.21
N ASN A 378 16.32 -9.96 8.15
CA ASN A 378 15.83 -8.58 8.14
C ASN A 378 14.79 -8.30 9.25
N ALA A 379 13.92 -9.28 9.51
CA ALA A 379 12.90 -9.14 10.54
C ALA A 379 13.50 -9.19 11.95
N LEU A 380 14.45 -10.10 12.21
CA LEU A 380 15.18 -10.15 13.47
C LEU A 380 15.98 -8.86 13.73
N ALA A 381 16.65 -8.33 12.71
CA ALA A 381 17.36 -7.07 12.82
C ALA A 381 16.44 -5.91 13.21
N ARG A 382 15.23 -5.85 12.63
CA ARG A 382 14.21 -4.83 12.98
C ARG A 382 13.72 -4.96 14.42
N GLU A 383 13.60 -6.18 14.95
CA GLU A 383 13.25 -6.37 16.37
C GLU A 383 14.33 -5.76 17.28
N VAL A 384 15.61 -6.02 17.00
CA VAL A 384 16.71 -5.38 17.76
C VAL A 384 16.67 -3.87 17.64
N GLU A 385 16.47 -3.33 16.44
CA GLU A 385 16.35 -1.88 16.24
C GLU A 385 15.15 -1.28 16.99
N SER A 386 14.03 -2.00 17.03
CA SER A 386 12.85 -1.62 17.82
C SER A 386 13.16 -1.60 19.32
N GLU A 387 13.87 -2.60 19.83
CA GLU A 387 14.29 -2.67 21.22
C GLU A 387 15.26 -1.55 21.58
N ILE A 388 16.23 -1.24 20.71
CA ILE A 388 17.11 -0.08 20.90
C ILE A 388 16.28 1.20 21.00
N LYS A 389 15.34 1.44 20.07
CA LYS A 389 14.48 2.64 20.10
C LYS A 389 13.64 2.73 21.37
N LYS A 390 13.05 1.61 21.81
CA LYS A 390 12.26 1.54 23.05
C LYS A 390 13.08 1.78 24.31
N SER A 391 14.37 1.44 24.30
CA SER A 391 15.29 1.63 25.45
C SER A 391 15.81 3.06 25.60
N ILE A 392 15.59 3.92 24.60
CA ILE A 392 16.10 5.30 24.62
C ILE A 392 15.22 6.17 25.53
N GLU A 393 15.85 6.68 26.59
CA GLU A 393 15.23 7.65 27.49
C GLU A 393 15.63 9.08 27.12
N PHE A 394 14.72 10.02 27.37
CA PHE A 394 14.93 11.44 27.10
C PHE A 394 15.13 12.22 28.41
N ASN A 395 16.24 12.91 28.50
CA ASN A 395 16.46 13.89 29.55
C ASN A 395 15.90 15.26 29.11
N PRO A 396 15.08 15.95 29.91
CA PRO A 396 14.56 17.28 29.58
C PRO A 396 15.64 18.31 29.20
N ALA A 397 16.84 18.25 29.80
CA ALA A 397 17.94 19.15 29.46
C ALA A 397 18.51 18.86 28.06
N GLU A 398 18.58 17.57 27.65
CA GLU A 398 19.02 17.20 26.31
C GLU A 398 18.01 17.64 25.24
N LEU A 399 16.72 17.49 25.52
CA LEU A 399 15.66 17.96 24.62
C LEU A 399 15.79 19.47 24.40
N TYR A 400 15.96 20.24 25.47
CA TYR A 400 16.12 21.69 25.34
C TYR A 400 17.40 22.08 24.59
N THR A 401 18.49 21.36 24.83
CA THR A 401 19.77 21.58 24.12
C THR A 401 19.62 21.26 22.63
N THR A 402 18.93 20.16 22.29
CA THR A 402 18.67 19.78 20.89
C THR A 402 17.79 20.82 20.19
N PHE A 403 16.79 21.36 20.87
CA PHE A 403 15.98 22.46 20.36
C PHE A 403 16.83 23.70 20.05
N GLN A 404 17.68 24.13 21.00
CA GLN A 404 18.54 25.29 20.82
C GLN A 404 19.59 25.13 19.71
N ALA A 405 20.08 23.90 19.52
CA ALA A 405 21.09 23.59 18.51
C ALA A 405 20.53 23.53 17.07
N ASN A 406 19.21 23.47 16.89
CA ASN A 406 18.56 23.29 15.59
C ASN A 406 17.45 24.33 15.34
N PRO A 407 17.67 25.64 15.49
CA PRO A 407 16.62 26.66 15.43
C PRO A 407 15.90 26.67 14.06
N ASP A 408 16.63 26.41 12.97
CA ASP A 408 16.09 26.42 11.61
C ASP A 408 15.16 25.23 11.31
N ARG A 409 15.16 24.20 12.14
CA ARG A 409 14.27 23.05 12.00
C ARG A 409 12.92 23.23 12.68
N PHE A 410 12.82 24.19 13.59
CA PHE A 410 11.64 24.44 14.40
C PHE A 410 10.97 25.76 13.99
N ILE A 411 10.64 25.83 12.72
CA ILE A 411 9.93 26.95 12.12
C ILE A 411 8.57 26.45 11.65
N GLN A 412 7.51 27.08 12.12
CA GLN A 412 6.22 26.98 11.46
C GLN A 412 6.36 27.67 10.10
N PRO A 413 6.25 26.95 8.98
CA PRO A 413 6.35 27.58 7.67
C PRO A 413 5.16 28.54 7.46
N LYS A 414 5.35 29.52 6.60
CA LYS A 414 4.23 30.34 6.10
C LYS A 414 3.20 29.44 5.44
N GLN A 415 1.93 29.57 5.84
CA GLN A 415 0.81 28.79 5.36
C GLN A 415 -0.32 29.72 4.89
N VAL A 416 -1.16 29.21 4.03
CA VAL A 416 -2.33 29.93 3.54
C VAL A 416 -3.53 28.98 3.56
N LEU A 417 -4.67 29.53 3.93
CA LEU A 417 -5.97 28.89 3.79
C LEU A 417 -6.63 29.40 2.53
N LEU A 418 -6.89 28.52 1.59
CA LEU A 418 -7.52 28.85 0.31
C LEU A 418 -8.92 28.26 0.21
N GLN A 419 -9.77 28.95 -0.54
CA GLN A 419 -11.02 28.45 -1.06
C GLN A 419 -10.90 28.33 -2.57
N ARG A 420 -11.41 27.27 -3.19
CA ARG A 420 -11.17 26.95 -4.60
C ARG A 420 -12.46 26.72 -5.38
N ILE A 421 -12.48 27.16 -6.63
CA ILE A 421 -13.45 26.78 -7.65
C ILE A 421 -12.70 26.05 -8.76
N VAL A 422 -13.22 24.91 -9.19
CA VAL A 422 -12.66 24.10 -10.29
C VAL A 422 -13.66 24.01 -11.41
N VAL A 423 -13.26 24.35 -12.63
CA VAL A 423 -14.09 24.28 -13.84
C VAL A 423 -13.32 23.68 -15.02
N SER A 424 -14.04 23.06 -15.97
CA SER A 424 -13.47 22.31 -17.09
C SER A 424 -13.14 23.13 -18.34
N SER A 425 -13.39 24.45 -18.36
CA SER A 425 -13.07 25.28 -19.53
C SER A 425 -12.67 26.70 -19.16
N GLU A 426 -11.84 27.32 -20.01
CA GLU A 426 -11.42 28.71 -19.89
C GLU A 426 -12.61 29.68 -19.93
N GLU A 427 -13.62 29.40 -20.77
CA GLU A 427 -14.80 30.22 -20.89
C GLU A 427 -15.63 30.22 -19.60
N LYS A 428 -15.84 29.04 -18.97
CA LYS A 428 -16.50 28.96 -17.66
C LYS A 428 -15.69 29.68 -16.59
N ALA A 429 -14.39 29.51 -16.58
CA ALA A 429 -13.48 30.15 -15.63
C ALA A 429 -13.56 31.68 -15.74
N ALA A 430 -13.54 32.23 -16.97
CA ALA A 430 -13.69 33.64 -17.22
C ALA A 430 -15.08 34.15 -16.77
N GLN A 431 -16.16 33.41 -17.06
CA GLN A 431 -17.51 33.75 -16.63
C GLN A 431 -17.65 33.81 -15.09
N VAL A 432 -17.07 32.82 -14.40
CA VAL A 432 -17.06 32.78 -12.93
C VAL A 432 -16.26 33.94 -12.36
N TYR A 433 -15.09 34.20 -12.92
CA TYR A 433 -14.23 35.31 -12.48
C TYR A 433 -14.89 36.67 -12.66
N ASP A 434 -15.51 36.90 -13.82
CA ASP A 434 -16.28 38.14 -14.08
C ASP A 434 -17.44 38.33 -13.09
N ALA A 435 -18.10 37.27 -12.65
CA ALA A 435 -19.15 37.34 -11.66
C ALA A 435 -18.58 37.67 -10.27
N LEU A 436 -17.43 37.11 -9.91
CA LEU A 436 -16.71 37.42 -8.67
C LEU A 436 -16.22 38.87 -8.63
N GLU A 437 -15.67 39.39 -9.74
CA GLU A 437 -15.30 40.83 -9.84
C GLU A 437 -16.51 41.78 -9.69
N LYS A 438 -17.70 41.33 -10.06
CA LYS A 438 -18.96 42.07 -9.85
C LYS A 438 -19.56 41.93 -8.44
N GLY A 439 -18.80 41.26 -7.52
CA GLY A 439 -19.14 41.16 -6.12
C GLY A 439 -20.05 39.98 -5.76
N GLN A 440 -20.15 38.96 -6.62
CA GLN A 440 -20.83 37.73 -6.24
C GLN A 440 -20.02 37.00 -5.13
N ASP A 441 -20.75 36.37 -4.21
CA ASP A 441 -20.14 35.63 -3.11
C ASP A 441 -19.38 34.39 -3.59
N PHE A 442 -18.14 34.19 -3.11
CA PHE A 442 -17.27 33.11 -3.58
C PHE A 442 -17.85 31.75 -3.23
N THR A 443 -18.36 31.54 -2.02
CA THR A 443 -18.96 30.28 -1.59
C THR A 443 -20.18 29.92 -2.44
N ARG A 444 -21.00 30.92 -2.76
CA ARG A 444 -22.13 30.73 -3.68
C ARG A 444 -21.65 30.31 -5.08
N MET A 445 -20.56 30.91 -5.55
CA MET A 445 -19.98 30.54 -6.86
C MET A 445 -19.36 29.13 -6.85
N VAL A 446 -18.78 28.70 -5.72
CA VAL A 446 -18.38 27.30 -5.51
C VAL A 446 -19.56 26.37 -5.73
N GLN A 447 -20.68 26.63 -5.03
CA GLN A 447 -21.87 25.79 -5.09
C GLN A 447 -22.53 25.74 -6.48
N LEU A 448 -22.41 26.81 -7.26
CA LEU A 448 -23.04 26.91 -8.58
C LEU A 448 -22.18 26.37 -9.73
N TYR A 449 -20.87 26.49 -9.62
CA TYR A 449 -19.97 26.29 -10.77
C TYR A 449 -18.85 25.30 -10.58
N THR A 450 -18.46 24.96 -9.33
CA THR A 450 -17.36 24.02 -9.18
C THR A 450 -17.75 22.62 -9.68
N GLU A 451 -16.88 22.01 -10.44
CA GLU A 451 -17.05 20.67 -11.00
C GLU A 451 -16.29 19.62 -10.17
N SER A 452 -15.65 20.04 -9.07
CA SER A 452 -15.01 19.18 -8.09
C SER A 452 -16.00 18.80 -6.99
N ASN A 453 -16.41 17.55 -6.97
CA ASN A 453 -17.31 17.04 -5.92
C ASN A 453 -16.70 17.15 -4.52
N ALA A 454 -15.38 16.96 -4.40
CA ALA A 454 -14.67 17.10 -3.12
C ALA A 454 -14.73 18.56 -2.60
N ASP A 455 -14.63 19.54 -3.50
CA ASP A 455 -14.70 20.95 -3.13
C ASP A 455 -16.15 21.39 -2.78
N LEU A 456 -17.16 20.83 -3.47
CA LEU A 456 -18.57 21.07 -3.13
C LEU A 456 -18.90 20.70 -1.69
N MET A 457 -18.35 19.61 -1.18
CA MET A 457 -18.62 19.10 0.18
C MET A 457 -18.10 20.01 1.29
N VAL A 458 -17.10 20.81 0.99
CA VAL A 458 -16.41 21.67 1.96
C VAL A 458 -16.48 23.16 1.55
N ASP A 459 -17.47 23.53 0.72
CA ASP A 459 -17.61 24.89 0.17
C ASP A 459 -16.32 25.39 -0.52
N GLY A 460 -15.52 24.47 -1.08
CA GLY A 460 -14.24 24.77 -1.70
C GLY A 460 -13.11 25.09 -0.72
N ILE A 461 -13.34 25.03 0.60
CA ILE A 461 -12.34 25.35 1.61
C ILE A 461 -11.30 24.22 1.69
N MET A 462 -10.05 24.57 1.42
CA MET A 462 -8.91 23.67 1.48
C MET A 462 -8.36 23.58 2.91
N ASN A 463 -7.46 22.63 3.16
CA ASN A 463 -6.62 22.67 4.36
C ASN A 463 -5.55 23.76 4.22
N TYR A 464 -4.94 24.16 5.34
CA TYR A 464 -3.78 25.07 5.31
C TYR A 464 -2.65 24.46 4.49
N GLU A 465 -2.28 25.14 3.40
CA GLU A 465 -1.18 24.73 2.52
C GLU A 465 0.09 25.54 2.83
N GLN A 466 1.24 24.86 2.75
CA GLN A 466 2.52 25.56 2.89
C GLN A 466 2.76 26.49 1.69
N TRP A 467 3.09 27.73 1.96
CA TRP A 467 3.38 28.74 0.93
C TRP A 467 4.36 28.27 -0.14
N ALA A 468 5.40 27.51 0.27
CA ALA A 468 6.41 26.98 -0.64
C ALA A 468 5.85 25.96 -1.69
N ARG A 469 4.66 25.41 -1.45
CA ARG A 469 4.01 24.45 -2.37
C ARG A 469 3.07 25.11 -3.37
N LEU A 470 2.87 26.42 -3.28
CA LEU A 470 1.94 27.18 -4.11
C LEU A 470 2.55 27.69 -5.42
N GLY A 471 3.66 27.12 -5.87
CA GLY A 471 4.34 27.53 -7.12
C GLY A 471 3.44 27.50 -8.36
N HIS A 472 2.41 26.65 -8.38
CA HIS A 472 1.40 26.58 -9.44
C HIS A 472 0.55 27.84 -9.56
N LEU A 473 0.47 28.69 -8.53
CA LEU A 473 -0.20 29.98 -8.59
C LEU A 473 0.59 31.04 -9.38
N GLY A 474 1.86 30.78 -9.70
CA GLY A 474 2.68 31.66 -10.53
C GLY A 474 2.75 33.11 -10.00
N GLN A 475 2.40 34.07 -10.85
CA GLN A 475 2.44 35.50 -10.50
C GLN A 475 1.36 35.91 -9.47
N GLU A 476 0.24 35.20 -9.43
CA GLU A 476 -0.84 35.44 -8.47
C GLU A 476 -0.37 35.27 -7.02
N LEU A 477 0.61 34.39 -6.78
CA LEU A 477 1.18 34.19 -5.45
C LEU A 477 1.74 35.47 -4.83
N GLN A 478 2.28 36.39 -5.65
CA GLN A 478 2.88 37.65 -5.17
C GLN A 478 1.84 38.64 -4.65
N GLN A 479 0.59 38.51 -5.10
CA GLN A 479 -0.54 39.38 -4.74
C GLN A 479 -1.43 38.73 -3.66
N LEU A 480 -1.12 37.51 -3.25
CA LEU A 480 -1.96 36.74 -2.35
C LEU A 480 -1.98 37.37 -0.96
N GLU A 481 -3.13 37.90 -0.57
CA GLU A 481 -3.45 38.46 0.73
C GLU A 481 -4.88 38.03 1.12
N PRO A 482 -5.28 38.10 2.40
CA PRO A 482 -6.65 37.79 2.77
C PRO A 482 -7.68 38.55 1.90
N ASP A 483 -8.70 37.83 1.47
CA ASP A 483 -9.75 38.24 0.51
C ASP A 483 -9.32 38.40 -0.95
N TYR A 484 -8.05 38.26 -1.29
CA TYR A 484 -7.61 38.27 -2.69
C TYR A 484 -8.17 37.08 -3.46
N ILE A 485 -8.69 37.34 -4.67
CA ILE A 485 -9.20 36.34 -5.59
C ILE A 485 -8.26 36.28 -6.79
N THR A 486 -7.68 35.08 -7.07
CA THR A 486 -6.80 34.90 -8.22
C THR A 486 -7.57 34.98 -9.53
N ARG A 487 -6.90 35.36 -10.61
CA ARG A 487 -7.40 35.08 -11.95
C ARG A 487 -7.51 33.58 -12.18
N PRO A 488 -8.27 33.15 -13.20
CA PRO A 488 -8.29 31.75 -13.60
C PRO A 488 -6.89 31.22 -13.91
N ILE A 489 -6.51 30.11 -13.30
CA ILE A 489 -5.21 29.46 -13.45
C ILE A 489 -5.44 28.12 -14.14
N ALA A 490 -4.80 27.91 -15.30
CA ALA A 490 -4.79 26.60 -15.94
C ALA A 490 -3.95 25.64 -15.09
N TYR A 491 -4.56 24.57 -14.59
CA TYR A 491 -3.91 23.58 -13.72
C TYR A 491 -3.50 22.34 -14.49
N GLN A 492 -4.41 21.79 -15.28
CA GLN A 492 -4.19 20.68 -16.20
C GLN A 492 -4.93 20.93 -17.52
N ALA A 493 -4.78 20.01 -18.49
CA ALA A 493 -5.55 20.11 -19.73
C ALA A 493 -7.05 20.12 -19.43
N ASN A 494 -7.73 21.19 -19.85
CA ASN A 494 -9.16 21.42 -19.59
C ASN A 494 -9.57 21.51 -18.11
N GLU A 495 -8.67 21.96 -17.24
CA GLU A 495 -8.99 22.21 -15.84
C GLU A 495 -8.43 23.57 -15.42
N TYR A 496 -9.33 24.42 -14.90
CA TYR A 496 -9.04 25.79 -14.48
C TYR A 496 -9.46 26.00 -13.04
N HIS A 497 -8.57 26.60 -12.25
CA HIS A 497 -8.81 26.89 -10.85
C HIS A 497 -8.90 28.40 -10.61
N ILE A 498 -9.80 28.80 -9.73
CA ILE A 498 -9.87 30.14 -9.16
C ILE A 498 -9.76 29.99 -7.65
N TYR A 499 -8.87 30.73 -7.02
CA TYR A 499 -8.64 30.67 -5.59
C TYR A 499 -9.05 31.98 -4.92
N LYS A 500 -9.63 31.87 -3.73
CA LYS A 500 -9.77 32.98 -2.78
C LYS A 500 -8.87 32.69 -1.58
N CYS A 501 -8.05 33.67 -1.20
CA CYS A 501 -7.29 33.60 0.04
C CYS A 501 -8.19 33.93 1.23
N LEU A 502 -8.33 33.00 2.16
CA LEU A 502 -9.14 33.18 3.37
C LEU A 502 -8.29 33.65 4.55
N ASP A 503 -7.09 33.10 4.70
CA ASP A 503 -6.18 33.43 5.80
C ASP A 503 -4.73 33.17 5.43
N ILE A 504 -3.81 33.88 6.06
CA ILE A 504 -2.38 33.70 5.93
C ILE A 504 -1.75 33.62 7.32
N VAL A 505 -1.10 32.51 7.59
CA VAL A 505 -0.30 32.31 8.78
C VAL A 505 1.17 32.56 8.43
N GLU A 506 1.74 33.62 8.99
CA GLU A 506 3.14 33.97 8.75
C GLU A 506 4.11 32.95 9.39
N ALA A 507 5.26 32.80 8.75
CA ALA A 507 6.32 31.95 9.29
C ALA A 507 6.81 32.50 10.62
N ARG A 508 6.96 31.60 11.60
CA ARG A 508 7.52 31.95 12.91
C ARG A 508 8.32 30.81 13.51
N ALA A 509 9.26 31.14 14.37
CA ALA A 509 9.90 30.13 15.19
C ALA A 509 8.87 29.48 16.14
N LEU A 510 8.92 28.17 16.26
CA LEU A 510 8.14 27.42 17.25
C LEU A 510 8.77 27.62 18.63
N ARG A 511 7.94 27.63 19.66
CA ARG A 511 8.41 27.53 21.04
C ARG A 511 8.77 26.07 21.33
N PHE A 512 9.54 25.86 22.39
CA PHE A 512 9.99 24.53 22.79
C PHE A 512 8.82 23.56 23.03
N ASP A 513 7.76 24.01 23.68
CA ASP A 513 6.56 23.21 23.94
C ASP A 513 5.82 22.80 22.67
N GLU A 514 5.80 23.66 21.66
CA GLU A 514 5.21 23.39 20.34
C GLU A 514 6.09 22.45 19.49
N ALA A 515 7.41 22.50 19.65
CA ALA A 515 8.38 21.71 18.90
C ALA A 515 8.77 20.39 19.60
N LYS A 516 8.27 20.13 20.82
CA LYS A 516 8.75 19.06 21.69
C LYS A 516 8.75 17.68 21.03
N GLU A 517 7.71 17.34 20.32
CA GLU A 517 7.58 16.06 19.61
C GLU A 517 8.64 15.94 18.50
N ALA A 518 8.79 16.98 17.66
CA ALA A 518 9.82 17.03 16.63
C ALA A 518 11.25 17.01 17.18
N VAL A 519 11.47 17.63 18.36
CA VAL A 519 12.75 17.56 19.07
C VAL A 519 13.03 16.15 19.57
N GLN A 520 12.01 15.46 20.09
CA GLN A 520 12.13 14.07 20.53
C GLN A 520 12.51 13.15 19.36
N ASP A 521 11.89 13.32 18.20
CA ASP A 521 12.20 12.53 17.00
C ASP A 521 13.65 12.72 16.55
N ILE A 522 14.14 13.97 16.53
CA ILE A 522 15.54 14.26 16.18
C ILE A 522 16.50 13.61 17.16
N LEU A 523 16.23 13.74 18.45
CA LEU A 523 17.10 13.18 19.50
C LEU A 523 17.02 11.65 19.52
N LEU A 524 15.82 11.07 19.26
CA LEU A 524 15.64 9.63 19.11
C LEU A 524 16.52 9.08 17.98
N GLU A 525 16.45 9.68 16.79
CA GLU A 525 17.23 9.24 15.63
C GLU A 525 18.74 9.41 15.84
N GLN A 526 19.16 10.44 16.58
CA GLN A 526 20.57 10.62 16.93
C GLN A 526 21.04 9.52 17.90
N LYS A 527 20.36 9.35 19.04
CA LYS A 527 20.71 8.34 20.05
C LYS A 527 20.60 6.92 19.49
N PHE A 528 19.59 6.66 18.66
CA PHE A 528 19.42 5.39 17.98
C PHE A 528 20.61 5.06 17.08
N ARG A 529 21.06 6.00 16.24
CA ARG A 529 22.22 5.79 15.36
C ARG A 529 23.49 5.50 16.18
N GLU A 530 23.71 6.23 17.26
CA GLU A 530 24.85 6.02 18.15
C GLU A 530 24.80 4.65 18.83
N ALA A 531 23.68 4.30 19.46
CA ALA A 531 23.50 3.02 20.14
C ALA A 531 23.60 1.84 19.17
N ARG A 532 22.97 1.96 17.98
CA ARG A 532 23.04 0.96 16.93
C ARG A 532 24.47 0.74 16.44
N SER A 533 25.23 1.80 16.20
CA SER A 533 26.64 1.70 15.77
C SER A 533 27.50 1.00 16.82
N VAL A 534 27.39 1.40 18.08
CA VAL A 534 28.14 0.78 19.19
C VAL A 534 27.79 -0.70 19.31
N LEU A 535 26.51 -1.07 19.22
CA LEU A 535 26.09 -2.46 19.28
C LEU A 535 26.67 -3.28 18.12
N ILE A 536 26.59 -2.77 16.89
CA ILE A 536 27.13 -3.43 15.70
C ILE A 536 28.63 -3.70 15.86
N ASP A 537 29.41 -2.73 16.32
CA ASP A 537 30.84 -2.88 16.52
C ASP A 537 31.16 -3.94 17.61
N GLN A 538 30.40 -3.93 18.71
CA GLN A 538 30.54 -4.94 19.77
C GLN A 538 30.25 -6.35 19.26
N VAL A 539 29.17 -6.52 18.48
CA VAL A 539 28.80 -7.83 17.91
C VAL A 539 29.84 -8.31 16.89
N LYS A 540 30.30 -7.41 16.00
CA LYS A 540 31.38 -7.74 15.04
C LYS A 540 32.65 -8.24 15.75
N ILE A 541 33.06 -7.60 16.84
CA ILE A 541 34.22 -8.02 17.63
C ILE A 541 33.96 -9.38 18.30
N LYS A 542 32.80 -9.54 18.95
CA LYS A 542 32.42 -10.76 19.67
C LYS A 542 32.44 -12.00 18.78
N HIS A 543 31.95 -11.87 17.56
CA HIS A 543 31.82 -12.97 16.59
C HIS A 543 32.98 -13.05 15.57
N ASN A 544 34.04 -12.25 15.76
CA ASN A 544 35.19 -12.20 14.83
C ASN A 544 34.74 -11.98 13.37
N ALA A 545 33.84 -11.05 13.14
CA ALA A 545 33.30 -10.76 11.83
C ALA A 545 34.42 -10.42 10.82
N PHE A 546 34.33 -10.99 9.63
CA PHE A 546 35.27 -10.77 8.52
C PHE A 546 34.71 -9.73 7.55
N ILE A 547 35.55 -8.84 7.05
CA ILE A 547 35.22 -7.89 5.97
C ILE A 547 36.46 -7.71 5.08
N ASP A 548 36.31 -7.96 3.79
CA ASP A 548 37.35 -7.77 2.78
C ASP A 548 37.19 -6.42 2.06
N LEU A 549 37.81 -5.38 2.63
CA LEU A 549 37.75 -4.04 2.04
C LEU A 549 38.64 -3.91 0.79
N GLU A 550 39.73 -4.68 0.69
CA GLU A 550 40.63 -4.65 -0.48
C GLU A 550 39.85 -5.18 -1.70
N ARG A 551 39.22 -6.35 -1.54
CA ARG A 551 38.37 -6.92 -2.61
C ARG A 551 37.20 -6.01 -2.97
N LEU A 552 36.55 -5.36 -2.02
CA LEU A 552 35.44 -4.43 -2.25
C LEU A 552 35.84 -3.25 -3.17
N GLU A 553 37.07 -2.74 -3.03
CA GLU A 553 37.59 -1.65 -3.88
C GLU A 553 37.90 -2.11 -5.30
N GLU A 554 38.26 -3.39 -5.48
CA GLU A 554 38.61 -3.97 -6.80
C GLU A 554 37.39 -4.33 -7.66
N ILE A 555 36.18 -4.40 -7.09
CA ILE A 555 34.98 -4.82 -7.82
C ILE A 555 34.69 -3.87 -8.99
N ASN A 556 34.53 -4.41 -10.18
CA ASN A 556 34.07 -3.65 -11.33
C ASN A 556 32.54 -3.49 -11.27
N ILE A 557 32.06 -2.25 -11.13
CA ILE A 557 30.64 -1.93 -11.09
C ILE A 557 30.25 -1.35 -12.44
N GLU A 558 29.57 -2.15 -13.26
CA GLU A 558 28.94 -1.74 -14.51
C GLU A 558 27.46 -1.48 -14.24
N ILE A 559 27.05 -0.22 -14.39
CA ILE A 559 25.67 0.26 -14.15
C ILE A 559 24.95 0.44 -15.48
#